data_2bf56b556ecc2a1351eb32b80175e661
#
_entry.id   2bf56b556ecc2a1351eb32b80175e661
#
_cell.length_a   1.000
_cell.length_b   1.000
_cell.length_c   1.000
_cell.angle_alpha   90.00
_cell.angle_beta   90.00
_cell.angle_gamma   90.00
#
_symmetry.space_group_name_H-M   'P 1'
#
loop_
_entity.id
_entity.type
_entity.pdbx_description
1 polymer ?
#
loop_
_entity_poly.entity_id
_entity_poly.type
_entity_poly.pdbx_seq_one_letter_code
_entity_poly.pdbx_strand_id
1 'polypeptide(L)'
;MDTPTTADIVIIGGGVMGASTAYHLAQRGVKDIVLLEKEEFFGTGATGRCAGGVRYQFSTEINIRLSLASLPMIERFKEEIGQDVNYRQCGYLLVATNEKDAANFKHNVKLQNSLGVQTQLLSGDEVRRRLPLMRFDDAVAGTFHQKDGLVDPNSVVMGYVSAAQKMGVKAVNSVEVTGIRVSGGKVEGVETSRGVIQTRTVVNAAGPWAGLIGQMAGVD
;
A
#
# COMPACT_ATOMS: atom_id res chain seq x y z
N MET A 1 -12.54 -22.08 3.48
CA MET A 1 -13.27 -21.96 2.20
C MET A 1 -12.55 -22.79 1.17
N ASP A 2 -13.30 -23.47 0.29
CA ASP A 2 -12.69 -24.22 -0.80
C ASP A 2 -12.09 -23.25 -1.82
N THR A 3 -10.94 -23.61 -2.37
CA THR A 3 -10.29 -22.84 -3.42
C THR A 3 -11.08 -23.01 -4.72
N PRO A 4 -11.51 -21.95 -5.41
CA PRO A 4 -12.24 -22.07 -6.67
C PRO A 4 -11.35 -22.68 -7.77
N THR A 5 -11.94 -23.36 -8.73
CA THR A 5 -11.24 -23.95 -9.88
C THR A 5 -11.08 -23.00 -11.07
N THR A 6 -11.86 -21.92 -11.09
CA THR A 6 -11.85 -20.89 -12.16
C THR A 6 -11.98 -19.49 -11.56
N ALA A 7 -11.42 -18.51 -12.25
CA ALA A 7 -11.58 -17.08 -11.94
C ALA A 7 -11.33 -16.22 -13.19
N ASP A 8 -12.01 -15.07 -13.29
CA ASP A 8 -11.67 -14.06 -14.30
C ASP A 8 -10.31 -13.41 -13.98
N ILE A 9 -10.09 -13.11 -12.70
CA ILE A 9 -8.84 -12.51 -12.20
C ILE A 9 -8.38 -13.22 -10.94
N VAL A 10 -7.11 -13.63 -10.89
CA VAL A 10 -6.43 -14.09 -9.68
C VAL A 10 -5.45 -13.01 -9.22
N ILE A 11 -5.61 -12.55 -7.98
CA ILE A 11 -4.71 -11.59 -7.33
C ILE A 11 -3.86 -12.38 -6.34
N ILE A 12 -2.53 -12.29 -6.47
CA ILE A 12 -1.56 -13.01 -5.64
C ILE A 12 -0.96 -12.06 -4.62
N GLY A 13 -1.24 -12.29 -3.34
CA GLY A 13 -0.76 -11.53 -2.19
C GLY A 13 -1.87 -10.74 -1.50
N GLY A 14 -2.15 -11.08 -0.26
CA GLY A 14 -3.21 -10.52 0.59
C GLY A 14 -2.74 -9.34 1.46
N GLY A 15 -1.71 -8.61 1.04
CA GLY A 15 -1.30 -7.33 1.63
C GLY A 15 -2.20 -6.17 1.16
N VAL A 16 -1.87 -4.93 1.59
CA VAL A 16 -2.67 -3.75 1.25
C VAL A 16 -2.85 -3.55 -0.26
N MET A 17 -1.82 -3.87 -1.07
CA MET A 17 -1.89 -3.73 -2.53
C MET A 17 -2.92 -4.69 -3.13
N GLY A 18 -2.87 -5.98 -2.77
CA GLY A 18 -3.82 -6.98 -3.28
C GLY A 18 -5.23 -6.76 -2.78
N ALA A 19 -5.41 -6.46 -1.48
CA ALA A 19 -6.72 -6.20 -0.88
C ALA A 19 -7.39 -4.97 -1.52
N SER A 20 -6.65 -3.86 -1.66
CA SER A 20 -7.14 -2.64 -2.32
C SER A 20 -7.48 -2.89 -3.80
N THR A 21 -6.63 -3.63 -4.53
CA THR A 21 -6.88 -3.98 -5.93
C THR A 21 -8.16 -4.81 -6.06
N ALA A 22 -8.33 -5.83 -5.22
CA ALA A 22 -9.53 -6.67 -5.21
C ALA A 22 -10.81 -5.85 -4.98
N TYR A 23 -10.77 -4.94 -3.97
CA TYR A 23 -11.89 -4.05 -3.67
C TYR A 23 -12.22 -3.14 -4.86
N HIS A 24 -11.24 -2.44 -5.40
CA HIS A 24 -11.50 -1.47 -6.47
C HIS A 24 -11.88 -2.11 -7.80
N LEU A 25 -11.43 -3.32 -8.11
CA LEU A 25 -11.91 -4.09 -9.25
C LEU A 25 -13.37 -4.50 -9.08
N ALA A 26 -13.72 -5.03 -7.90
CA ALA A 26 -15.11 -5.40 -7.59
C ALA A 26 -16.04 -4.18 -7.61
N GLN A 27 -15.60 -3.03 -7.07
CA GLN A 27 -16.33 -1.76 -7.11
C GLN A 27 -16.61 -1.30 -8.56
N ARG A 28 -15.69 -1.60 -9.49
CA ARG A 28 -15.87 -1.33 -10.93
C ARG A 28 -16.70 -2.38 -11.67
N GLY A 29 -17.28 -3.34 -10.96
CA GLY A 29 -18.16 -4.36 -11.51
C GLY A 29 -17.45 -5.59 -12.07
N VAL A 30 -16.14 -5.74 -11.89
CA VAL A 30 -15.43 -6.97 -12.25
C VAL A 30 -15.94 -8.11 -11.36
N LYS A 31 -16.22 -9.26 -11.96
CA LYS A 31 -16.74 -10.46 -11.29
C LYS A 31 -15.65 -11.53 -11.18
N ASP A 32 -15.98 -12.60 -10.47
CA ASP A 32 -15.14 -13.80 -10.32
C ASP A 32 -13.65 -13.50 -10.01
N ILE A 33 -13.44 -12.61 -9.03
CA ILE A 33 -12.11 -12.25 -8.52
C ILE A 33 -11.74 -13.20 -7.38
N VAL A 34 -10.52 -13.74 -7.44
CA VAL A 34 -9.92 -14.54 -6.37
C VAL A 34 -8.69 -13.80 -5.84
N LEU A 35 -8.67 -13.52 -4.53
CA LEU A 35 -7.52 -13.00 -3.80
C LEU A 35 -6.88 -14.13 -3.00
N LEU A 36 -5.61 -14.43 -3.26
CA LEU A 36 -4.85 -15.48 -2.58
C LEU A 36 -3.82 -14.91 -1.62
N GLU A 37 -3.76 -15.47 -0.41
CA GLU A 37 -2.72 -15.21 0.59
C GLU A 37 -2.12 -16.53 1.08
N LYS A 38 -0.78 -16.63 1.12
CA LYS A 38 -0.09 -17.85 1.58
C LYS A 38 -0.14 -18.03 3.09
N GLU A 39 -0.13 -16.93 3.83
CA GLU A 39 -0.15 -16.95 5.28
C GLU A 39 -1.57 -17.21 5.83
N GLU A 40 -1.65 -17.52 7.12
CA GLU A 40 -2.91 -17.76 7.83
C GLU A 40 -3.80 -16.50 7.90
N PHE A 41 -3.19 -15.31 7.92
CA PHE A 41 -3.91 -14.04 8.00
C PHE A 41 -3.51 -13.10 6.87
N PHE A 42 -4.47 -12.32 6.38
CA PHE A 42 -4.20 -11.22 5.46
C PHE A 42 -3.38 -10.13 6.13
N GLY A 43 -2.51 -9.48 5.37
CA GLY A 43 -1.73 -8.34 5.82
C GLY A 43 -0.49 -8.65 6.65
N THR A 44 -0.15 -9.90 6.92
CA THR A 44 0.99 -10.30 7.78
C THR A 44 2.38 -10.06 7.16
N GLY A 45 2.44 -9.79 5.87
CA GLY A 45 3.67 -9.44 5.15
C GLY A 45 4.22 -8.06 5.51
N ALA A 46 4.77 -7.34 4.52
CA ALA A 46 5.33 -5.99 4.72
C ALA A 46 4.31 -5.00 5.30
N THR A 47 3.02 -5.15 4.95
CA THR A 47 1.95 -4.28 5.45
C THR A 47 1.80 -4.36 6.97
N GLY A 48 1.69 -5.54 7.55
CA GLY A 48 1.52 -5.70 9.00
C GLY A 48 2.80 -5.47 9.81
N ARG A 49 3.95 -5.38 9.14
CA ARG A 49 5.26 -5.14 9.77
C ARG A 49 5.70 -3.68 9.69
N CYS A 50 4.89 -2.80 9.13
CA CYS A 50 5.19 -1.37 9.05
C CYS A 50 4.59 -0.60 10.24
N ALA A 51 5.10 0.61 10.45
CA ALA A 51 4.60 1.51 11.50
C ALA A 51 3.26 2.18 11.17
N GLY A 52 2.67 1.90 10.01
CA GLY A 52 1.41 2.50 9.57
C GLY A 52 1.50 3.95 9.12
N GLY A 53 2.70 4.44 8.82
CA GLY A 53 2.88 5.81 8.36
C GLY A 53 2.28 6.06 6.98
N VAL A 54 1.45 7.08 6.86
CA VAL A 54 0.88 7.58 5.59
C VAL A 54 1.23 9.05 5.44
N ARG A 55 1.70 9.45 4.24
CA ARG A 55 2.24 10.80 4.06
C ARG A 55 2.14 11.31 2.63
N TYR A 56 2.17 12.63 2.50
CA TYR A 56 2.29 13.35 1.23
C TYR A 56 3.76 13.69 0.90
N GLN A 57 4.63 13.76 1.89
CA GLN A 57 6.02 14.20 1.77
C GLN A 57 6.88 13.18 1.04
N PHE A 58 6.94 13.27 -0.30
CA PHE A 58 7.83 12.49 -1.17
C PHE A 58 8.70 13.42 -2.03
N SER A 59 9.77 12.85 -2.62
CA SER A 59 10.77 13.56 -3.44
C SER A 59 10.52 13.48 -4.95
N THR A 60 9.55 12.68 -5.39
CA THR A 60 9.21 12.51 -6.81
C THR A 60 7.76 12.88 -7.07
N GLU A 61 7.50 13.52 -8.20
CA GLU A 61 6.15 13.95 -8.60
C GLU A 61 5.16 12.79 -8.59
N ILE A 62 5.56 11.62 -9.15
CA ILE A 62 4.65 10.47 -9.23
C ILE A 62 4.20 9.99 -7.83
N ASN A 63 5.12 9.91 -6.87
CA ASN A 63 4.79 9.49 -5.51
C ASN A 63 3.90 10.52 -4.79
N ILE A 64 4.13 11.82 -5.02
CA ILE A 64 3.27 12.88 -4.48
C ILE A 64 1.86 12.77 -5.06
N ARG A 65 1.73 12.58 -6.38
CA ARG A 65 0.44 12.41 -7.05
C ARG A 65 -0.30 11.15 -6.58
N LEU A 66 0.42 10.02 -6.37
CA LEU A 66 -0.16 8.81 -5.80
C LEU A 66 -0.68 9.06 -4.38
N SER A 67 0.04 9.81 -3.56
CA SER A 67 -0.42 10.19 -2.21
C SER A 67 -1.63 11.11 -2.25
N LEU A 68 -1.64 12.11 -3.14
CA LEU A 68 -2.78 13.00 -3.35
C LEU A 68 -4.07 12.24 -3.78
N ALA A 69 -3.91 11.12 -4.51
CA ALA A 69 -5.02 10.26 -4.87
C ALA A 69 -5.44 9.32 -3.73
N SER A 70 -4.48 8.79 -2.96
CA SER A 70 -4.72 7.70 -2.00
C SER A 70 -5.14 8.19 -0.60
N LEU A 71 -4.52 9.25 -0.08
CA LEU A 71 -4.79 9.69 1.30
C LEU A 71 -6.23 10.18 1.51
N PRO A 72 -6.89 10.87 0.57
CA PRO A 72 -8.31 11.19 0.70
C PRO A 72 -9.22 9.94 0.82
N MET A 73 -8.81 8.79 0.25
CA MET A 73 -9.54 7.52 0.44
C MET A 73 -9.36 7.01 1.87
N ILE A 74 -8.17 7.17 2.46
CA ILE A 74 -7.92 6.83 3.87
C ILE A 74 -8.69 7.77 4.81
N GLU A 75 -8.78 9.05 4.49
CA GLU A 75 -9.58 10.02 5.28
C GLU A 75 -11.06 9.62 5.36
N ARG A 76 -11.62 9.13 4.27
CA ARG A 76 -13.03 8.69 4.17
C ARG A 76 -13.22 7.18 4.35
N PHE A 77 -12.19 6.45 4.77
CA PHE A 77 -12.20 4.99 4.80
C PHE A 77 -13.35 4.42 5.65
N LYS A 78 -13.59 5.01 6.82
CA LYS A 78 -14.68 4.62 7.70
C LYS A 78 -16.05 4.83 7.05
N GLU A 79 -16.23 5.93 6.33
CA GLU A 79 -17.48 6.27 5.67
C GLU A 79 -17.74 5.39 4.44
N GLU A 80 -16.72 5.17 3.62
CA GLU A 80 -16.82 4.46 2.35
C GLU A 80 -16.76 2.93 2.51
N ILE A 81 -15.94 2.44 3.42
CA ILE A 81 -15.64 1.00 3.63
C ILE A 81 -16.37 0.43 4.85
N GLY A 82 -16.69 1.29 5.84
CA GLY A 82 -17.32 0.87 7.10
C GLY A 82 -16.35 0.38 8.17
N GLN A 83 -15.01 0.50 7.94
CA GLN A 83 -13.97 0.10 8.87
C GLN A 83 -13.21 1.32 9.39
N ASP A 84 -13.11 1.45 10.71
CA ASP A 84 -12.26 2.47 11.32
C ASP A 84 -10.79 2.03 11.25
N VAL A 85 -9.95 2.83 10.62
CA VAL A 85 -8.52 2.58 10.46
C VAL A 85 -7.65 3.38 11.44
N ASN A 86 -8.28 4.03 12.43
CA ASN A 86 -7.61 4.83 13.46
C ASN A 86 -6.65 5.87 12.83
N TYR A 87 -7.10 6.55 11.78
CA TYR A 87 -6.29 7.55 11.11
C TYR A 87 -6.05 8.77 12.00
N ARG A 88 -4.80 8.99 12.36
CA ARG A 88 -4.36 10.11 13.21
C ARG A 88 -3.49 11.04 12.39
N GLN A 89 -4.00 12.20 12.05
CA GLN A 89 -3.27 13.27 11.34
C GLN A 89 -2.40 14.06 12.34
N CYS A 90 -1.40 13.39 12.91
CA CYS A 90 -0.46 13.99 13.86
C CYS A 90 0.67 14.77 13.19
N GLY A 91 0.73 14.73 11.87
CA GLY A 91 1.81 15.29 11.07
C GLY A 91 3.04 14.39 11.02
N TYR A 92 3.91 14.66 10.04
CA TYR A 92 5.25 14.08 9.93
C TYR A 92 6.29 15.19 9.94
N LEU A 93 7.24 15.07 10.85
CA LEU A 93 8.44 15.89 10.87
C LEU A 93 9.61 15.06 10.35
N LEU A 94 10.20 15.50 9.24
CA LEU A 94 11.47 14.97 8.74
C LEU A 94 12.56 15.95 9.13
N VAL A 95 13.71 15.46 9.61
CA VAL A 95 14.82 16.26 10.10
C VAL A 95 16.06 16.01 9.28
N ALA A 96 16.72 17.08 8.82
CA ALA A 96 18.02 17.04 8.17
C ALA A 96 19.11 17.44 9.17
N THR A 97 20.18 16.65 9.24
CA THR A 97 21.32 16.87 10.13
C THR A 97 22.58 17.33 9.37
N ASN A 98 22.45 17.65 8.07
CA ASN A 98 23.51 18.19 7.25
C ASN A 98 22.95 19.10 6.15
N GLU A 99 23.82 19.96 5.60
CA GLU A 99 23.45 20.96 4.59
C GLU A 99 22.97 20.34 3.26
N LYS A 100 23.52 19.19 2.86
CA LYS A 100 23.11 18.50 1.63
C LYS A 100 21.63 18.07 1.71
N ASP A 101 21.23 17.47 2.83
CA ASP A 101 19.85 17.04 3.04
C ASP A 101 18.92 18.22 3.24
N ALA A 102 19.39 19.31 3.90
CA ALA A 102 18.64 20.57 3.99
C ALA A 102 18.36 21.18 2.61
N ALA A 103 19.33 21.16 1.70
CA ALA A 103 19.13 21.60 0.32
C ALA A 103 18.12 20.70 -0.43
N ASN A 104 18.17 19.38 -0.25
CA ASN A 104 17.21 18.43 -0.80
C ASN A 104 15.80 18.71 -0.25
N PHE A 105 15.67 18.99 1.04
CA PHE A 105 14.37 19.33 1.65
C PHE A 105 13.78 20.60 1.04
N LYS A 106 14.58 21.64 0.84
CA LYS A 106 14.15 22.88 0.18
C LYS A 106 13.63 22.62 -1.25
N HIS A 107 14.32 21.75 -2.02
CA HIS A 107 13.89 21.35 -3.34
C HIS A 107 12.56 20.56 -3.30
N ASN A 108 12.48 19.56 -2.41
CA ASN A 108 11.31 18.71 -2.26
C ASN A 108 10.07 19.50 -1.81
N VAL A 109 10.21 20.42 -0.85
CA VAL A 109 9.11 21.29 -0.40
C VAL A 109 8.58 22.15 -1.55
N LYS A 110 9.49 22.70 -2.38
CA LYS A 110 9.08 23.46 -3.57
C LYS A 110 8.26 22.62 -4.54
N LEU A 111 8.69 21.38 -4.82
CA LEU A 111 7.97 20.43 -5.67
C LEU A 111 6.61 20.06 -5.07
N GLN A 112 6.58 19.69 -3.78
CA GLN A 112 5.37 19.31 -3.06
C GLN A 112 4.33 20.44 -3.10
N ASN A 113 4.77 21.67 -2.79
CA ASN A 113 3.89 22.85 -2.77
C ASN A 113 3.38 23.22 -4.18
N SER A 114 4.19 23.03 -5.21
CA SER A 114 3.75 23.23 -6.60
C SER A 114 2.67 22.24 -7.05
N LEU A 115 2.57 21.09 -6.37
CA LEU A 115 1.55 20.05 -6.60
C LEU A 115 0.36 20.16 -5.63
N GLY A 116 0.34 21.20 -4.76
CA GLY A 116 -0.77 21.45 -3.85
C GLY A 116 -0.61 20.85 -2.45
N VAL A 117 0.52 20.22 -2.13
CA VAL A 117 0.85 19.76 -0.77
C VAL A 117 1.43 20.93 0.02
N GLN A 118 0.79 21.31 1.11
CA GLN A 118 1.21 22.46 1.94
C GLN A 118 2.27 22.05 2.96
N THR A 119 3.44 21.64 2.49
CA THR A 119 4.58 21.28 3.34
C THR A 119 5.32 22.53 3.81
N GLN A 120 5.59 22.59 5.11
CA GLN A 120 6.38 23.63 5.75
C GLN A 120 7.87 23.27 5.71
N LEU A 121 8.72 24.21 5.35
CA LEU A 121 10.16 24.13 5.56
C LEU A 121 10.48 24.82 6.89
N LEU A 122 11.21 24.14 7.76
CA LEU A 122 11.56 24.56 9.11
C LEU A 122 13.07 24.74 9.23
N SER A 123 13.50 25.74 9.99
CA SER A 123 14.89 25.87 10.45
C SER A 123 15.19 24.85 11.57
N GLY A 124 16.47 24.59 11.86
CA GLY A 124 16.87 23.73 12.96
C GLY A 124 16.31 24.20 14.32
N ASP A 125 16.22 25.52 14.54
CA ASP A 125 15.62 26.08 15.76
C ASP A 125 14.10 25.81 15.85
N GLU A 126 13.40 25.86 14.74
CA GLU A 126 11.96 25.51 14.70
C GLU A 126 11.73 24.03 14.94
N VAL A 127 12.60 23.15 14.43
CA VAL A 127 12.57 21.72 14.73
C VAL A 127 12.72 21.47 16.24
N ARG A 128 13.72 22.08 16.87
CA ARG A 128 13.97 21.97 18.32
C ARG A 128 12.77 22.44 19.16
N ARG A 129 12.20 23.59 18.81
CA ARG A 129 11.01 24.11 19.51
C ARG A 129 9.76 23.24 19.35
N ARG A 130 9.62 22.55 18.21
CA ARG A 130 8.42 21.73 17.92
C ARG A 130 8.38 20.44 18.71
N LEU A 131 9.55 19.86 19.03
CA LEU A 131 9.67 18.62 19.80
C LEU A 131 10.66 18.79 20.96
N PRO A 132 10.30 19.55 22.00
CA PRO A 132 11.21 19.92 23.09
C PRO A 132 11.66 18.72 23.95
N LEU A 133 10.95 17.59 23.89
CA LEU A 133 11.32 16.35 24.60
C LEU A 133 12.37 15.51 23.87
N MET A 134 12.71 15.87 22.62
CA MET A 134 13.72 15.16 21.81
C MET A 134 14.94 16.05 21.59
N ARG A 135 16.12 15.45 21.56
CA ARG A 135 17.37 16.16 21.27
C ARG A 135 17.62 16.17 19.77
N PHE A 136 17.71 17.38 19.22
CA PHE A 136 18.02 17.65 17.81
C PHE A 136 19.13 18.72 17.71
N ASP A 137 20.22 18.51 18.48
CA ASP A 137 21.32 19.48 18.56
C ASP A 137 21.96 19.71 17.19
N ASP A 138 21.99 18.70 16.35
CA ASP A 138 22.54 18.67 14.99
C ASP A 138 21.52 19.00 13.89
N ALA A 139 20.26 19.31 14.23
CA ALA A 139 19.27 19.65 13.23
C ALA A 139 19.61 20.94 12.50
N VAL A 140 19.75 20.86 11.18
CA VAL A 140 20.00 22.00 10.27
C VAL A 140 18.67 22.54 9.72
N ALA A 141 17.77 21.62 9.30
CA ALA A 141 16.46 21.96 8.77
C ALA A 141 15.45 20.84 9.05
N GLY A 142 14.18 21.13 8.83
CA GLY A 142 13.11 20.13 8.86
C GLY A 142 12.03 20.39 7.83
N THR A 143 11.23 19.38 7.55
CA THR A 143 9.97 19.54 6.81
C THR A 143 8.82 18.99 7.60
N PHE A 144 7.66 19.62 7.53
CA PHE A 144 6.47 19.22 8.25
C PHE A 144 5.21 19.37 7.40
N HIS A 145 4.36 18.34 7.42
CA HIS A 145 3.03 18.41 6.83
C HIS A 145 2.00 17.84 7.80
N GLN A 146 1.00 18.65 8.18
CA GLN A 146 0.03 18.35 9.25
C GLN A 146 -0.89 17.16 8.92
N LYS A 147 -1.25 16.98 7.64
CA LYS A 147 -2.15 15.89 7.21
C LYS A 147 -1.45 14.54 7.04
N ASP A 148 -0.14 14.48 7.16
CA ASP A 148 0.57 13.22 7.29
C ASP A 148 0.23 12.59 8.65
N GLY A 149 0.28 11.27 8.76
CA GLY A 149 -0.10 10.63 10.01
C GLY A 149 0.11 9.14 10.03
N LEU A 150 -0.61 8.50 10.93
CA LEU A 150 -0.56 7.07 11.16
C LEU A 150 -1.94 6.45 10.99
N VAL A 151 -1.96 5.23 10.46
CA VAL A 151 -3.15 4.36 10.42
C VAL A 151 -2.82 3.02 11.03
N ASP A 152 -3.83 2.23 11.39
CA ASP A 152 -3.64 0.81 11.64
C ASP A 152 -3.60 0.04 10.32
N PRO A 153 -2.43 -0.49 9.90
CA PRO A 153 -2.29 -1.18 8.63
C PRO A 153 -3.17 -2.41 8.49
N ASN A 154 -3.39 -3.12 9.60
CA ASN A 154 -4.22 -4.32 9.60
C ASN A 154 -5.69 -3.97 9.35
N SER A 155 -6.20 -2.93 10.02
CA SER A 155 -7.56 -2.45 9.79
C SER A 155 -7.79 -1.98 8.35
N VAL A 156 -6.79 -1.38 7.70
CA VAL A 156 -6.87 -1.01 6.27
C VAL A 156 -7.02 -2.26 5.40
N VAL A 157 -6.19 -3.28 5.60
CA VAL A 157 -6.26 -4.53 4.83
C VAL A 157 -7.59 -5.22 5.04
N MET A 158 -7.97 -5.42 6.32
CA MET A 158 -9.20 -6.16 6.66
C MET A 158 -10.45 -5.42 6.20
N GLY A 159 -10.44 -4.09 6.22
CA GLY A 159 -11.52 -3.28 5.65
C GLY A 159 -11.70 -3.54 4.17
N TYR A 160 -10.63 -3.46 3.37
CA TYR A 160 -10.68 -3.76 1.94
C TYR A 160 -11.08 -5.23 1.67
N VAL A 161 -10.50 -6.20 2.38
CA VAL A 161 -10.84 -7.63 2.19
C VAL A 161 -12.32 -7.85 2.48
N SER A 162 -12.83 -7.38 3.63
CA SER A 162 -14.23 -7.57 4.02
C SER A 162 -15.19 -6.89 3.04
N ALA A 163 -14.87 -5.67 2.58
CA ALA A 163 -15.68 -4.97 1.61
C ALA A 163 -15.67 -5.67 0.24
N ALA A 164 -14.52 -6.16 -0.21
CA ALA A 164 -14.39 -6.94 -1.43
C ALA A 164 -15.21 -8.25 -1.37
N GLN A 165 -15.15 -8.97 -0.24
CA GLN A 165 -15.92 -10.19 -0.03
C GLN A 165 -17.44 -9.94 -0.08
N LYS A 166 -17.92 -8.82 0.48
CA LYS A 166 -19.33 -8.42 0.38
C LYS A 166 -19.78 -8.18 -1.07
N MET A 167 -18.85 -7.85 -1.97
CA MET A 167 -19.09 -7.68 -3.41
C MET A 167 -18.85 -8.95 -4.23
N GLY A 168 -18.56 -10.09 -3.57
CA GLY A 168 -18.43 -11.40 -4.21
C GLY A 168 -16.98 -11.84 -4.49
N VAL A 169 -15.97 -11.07 -4.06
CA VAL A 169 -14.57 -11.52 -4.16
C VAL A 169 -14.33 -12.71 -3.25
N LYS A 170 -13.71 -13.76 -3.78
CA LYS A 170 -13.28 -14.93 -3.00
C LYS A 170 -11.87 -14.68 -2.47
N ALA A 171 -11.77 -14.19 -1.23
CA ALA A 171 -10.50 -14.01 -0.54
C ALA A 171 -10.17 -15.27 0.27
N VAL A 172 -9.07 -15.94 -0.11
CA VAL A 172 -8.66 -17.23 0.46
C VAL A 172 -7.23 -17.11 0.99
N ASN A 173 -7.08 -17.45 2.27
CA ASN A 173 -5.78 -17.49 2.96
C ASN A 173 -5.26 -18.93 3.09
N SER A 174 -4.03 -19.09 3.57
CA SER A 174 -3.32 -20.38 3.67
C SER A 174 -3.28 -21.12 2.32
N VAL A 175 -3.12 -20.38 1.23
CA VAL A 175 -2.99 -20.90 -0.14
C VAL A 175 -1.75 -20.31 -0.79
N GLU A 176 -0.71 -21.11 -0.91
CA GLU A 176 0.52 -20.72 -1.58
C GLU A 176 0.40 -20.92 -3.09
N VAL A 177 0.82 -19.92 -3.87
CA VAL A 177 0.98 -20.04 -5.32
C VAL A 177 2.32 -20.70 -5.58
N THR A 178 2.31 -21.81 -6.31
CA THR A 178 3.49 -22.64 -6.60
C THR A 178 3.91 -22.57 -8.07
N GLY A 179 3.07 -22.02 -8.95
CA GLY A 179 3.37 -21.84 -10.37
C GLY A 179 2.32 -21.02 -11.11
N ILE A 180 2.70 -20.52 -12.29
CA ILE A 180 1.81 -19.86 -13.23
C ILE A 180 1.92 -20.59 -14.57
N ARG A 181 0.81 -21.14 -15.06
CA ARG A 181 0.77 -21.80 -16.36
C ARG A 181 0.71 -20.77 -17.47
N VAL A 182 1.69 -20.83 -18.37
CA VAL A 182 1.76 -19.97 -19.55
C VAL A 182 1.92 -20.82 -20.79
N SER A 183 1.08 -20.60 -21.79
CA SER A 183 1.15 -21.27 -23.09
C SER A 183 0.96 -20.24 -24.21
N GLY A 184 1.83 -20.28 -25.23
CA GLY A 184 1.80 -19.30 -26.33
C GLY A 184 1.89 -17.83 -25.86
N GLY A 185 2.62 -17.55 -24.76
CA GLY A 185 2.74 -16.20 -24.19
C GLY A 185 1.50 -15.69 -23.45
N LYS A 186 0.54 -16.57 -23.14
CA LYS A 186 -0.69 -16.22 -22.42
C LYS A 186 -0.82 -17.03 -21.14
N VAL A 187 -1.29 -16.40 -20.08
CA VAL A 187 -1.63 -17.10 -18.83
C VAL A 187 -2.85 -18.00 -19.08
N GLU A 188 -2.78 -19.23 -18.58
CA GLU A 188 -3.86 -20.22 -18.61
C GLU A 188 -4.35 -20.61 -17.21
N GLY A 189 -3.53 -20.36 -16.16
CA GLY A 189 -3.93 -20.69 -14.81
C GLY A 189 -2.85 -20.44 -13.78
N VAL A 190 -3.24 -20.55 -12.52
CA VAL A 190 -2.38 -20.44 -11.34
C VAL A 190 -2.38 -21.77 -10.60
N GLU A 191 -1.20 -22.34 -10.39
CA GLU A 191 -0.99 -23.52 -9.56
C GLU A 191 -0.85 -23.10 -8.10
N THR A 192 -1.54 -23.82 -7.22
CA THR A 192 -1.54 -23.53 -5.79
C THR A 192 -1.33 -24.79 -4.97
N SER A 193 -1.01 -24.62 -3.68
CA SER A 193 -0.95 -25.73 -2.71
C SER A 193 -2.29 -26.49 -2.54
N ARG A 194 -3.39 -25.98 -3.11
CA ARG A 194 -4.73 -26.58 -3.04
C ARG A 194 -5.35 -26.90 -4.40
N GLY A 195 -4.55 -26.95 -5.45
CA GLY A 195 -4.99 -27.25 -6.81
C GLY A 195 -4.79 -26.09 -7.77
N VAL A 196 -5.41 -26.18 -8.95
CA VAL A 196 -5.22 -25.22 -10.04
C VAL A 196 -6.45 -24.33 -10.19
N ILE A 197 -6.23 -23.05 -10.36
CA ILE A 197 -7.26 -22.07 -10.71
C ILE A 197 -7.06 -21.67 -12.18
N GLN A 198 -8.00 -21.99 -13.05
CA GLN A 198 -7.97 -21.53 -14.43
C GLN A 198 -8.29 -20.05 -14.48
N THR A 199 -7.41 -19.27 -15.11
CA THR A 199 -7.58 -17.82 -15.30
C THR A 199 -6.73 -17.35 -16.47
N ARG A 200 -7.12 -16.24 -17.06
CA ARG A 200 -6.32 -15.55 -18.10
C ARG A 200 -5.66 -14.27 -17.60
N THR A 201 -5.96 -13.86 -16.38
CA THR A 201 -5.46 -12.62 -15.81
C THR A 201 -4.93 -12.85 -14.40
N VAL A 202 -3.67 -12.51 -14.18
CA VAL A 202 -3.02 -12.56 -12.87
C VAL A 202 -2.55 -11.17 -12.49
N VAL A 203 -2.87 -10.75 -11.29
CA VAL A 203 -2.31 -9.54 -10.67
C VAL A 203 -1.30 -9.98 -9.62
N ASN A 204 -0.03 -9.62 -9.85
CA ASN A 204 1.04 -9.88 -8.92
C ASN A 204 1.11 -8.76 -7.87
N ALA A 205 0.60 -9.01 -6.67
CA ALA A 205 0.63 -8.13 -5.51
C ALA A 205 1.42 -8.75 -4.34
N ALA A 206 2.37 -9.65 -4.63
CA ALA A 206 3.10 -10.46 -3.67
C ALA A 206 4.21 -9.71 -2.90
N GLY A 207 4.22 -8.36 -2.93
CA GLY A 207 5.15 -7.53 -2.17
C GLY A 207 6.63 -7.91 -2.43
N PRO A 208 7.43 -8.22 -1.38
CA PRO A 208 8.84 -8.59 -1.57
C PRO A 208 9.06 -9.85 -2.39
N TRP A 209 8.06 -10.70 -2.57
CA TRP A 209 8.13 -11.93 -3.38
C TRP A 209 7.64 -11.74 -4.82
N ALA A 210 7.32 -10.50 -5.22
CA ALA A 210 6.78 -10.24 -6.56
C ALA A 210 7.72 -10.69 -7.69
N GLY A 211 9.05 -10.57 -7.50
CA GLY A 211 10.03 -11.09 -8.45
C GLY A 211 9.92 -12.62 -8.65
N LEU A 212 9.76 -13.38 -7.55
CA LEU A 212 9.59 -14.84 -7.63
C LEU A 212 8.30 -15.22 -8.37
N ILE A 213 7.21 -14.51 -8.10
CA ILE A 213 5.95 -14.72 -8.82
C ILE A 213 6.08 -14.34 -10.30
N GLY A 214 6.81 -13.27 -10.64
CA GLY A 214 7.13 -12.89 -12.02
C GLY A 214 7.86 -14.01 -12.77
N GLN A 215 8.90 -14.57 -12.15
CA GLN A 215 9.68 -15.68 -12.71
C GLN A 215 8.82 -16.92 -13.01
N MET A 216 7.81 -17.22 -12.19
CA MET A 216 6.87 -18.32 -12.47
C MET A 216 6.09 -18.12 -13.79
N ALA A 217 5.94 -16.88 -14.24
CA ALA A 217 5.31 -16.53 -15.52
C ALA A 217 6.33 -16.28 -16.65
N GLY A 218 7.63 -16.46 -16.39
CA GLY A 218 8.71 -16.17 -17.36
C GLY A 218 8.94 -14.66 -17.54
N VAL A 219 8.64 -13.85 -16.53
CA VAL A 219 8.90 -12.41 -16.51
C VAL A 219 10.04 -12.14 -15.53
N ASP A 220 11.11 -11.48 -16.03
CA ASP A 220 12.27 -11.07 -15.24
C ASP A 220 12.05 -9.72 -14.54
#